data_914356a3e8e0f447d2ba2b19753ea677
#
_entry.id   914356a3e8e0f447d2ba2b19753ea677
#
_cell.length_a   1.000
_cell.length_b   1.000
_cell.length_c   1.000
_cell.angle_alpha   90.00
_cell.angle_beta   90.00
_cell.angle_gamma   90.00
#
_symmetry.space_group_name_H-M   'P 1'
#
loop_
_entity.id
_entity.type
_entity.pdbx_description
1 polymer ?
#
loop_
_entity_poly.entity_id
_entity_poly.type
_entity_poly.pdbx_seq_one_letter_code
_entity_poly.pdbx_strand_id
1 'polypeptide(L)'
;MDGHELTDAESRVWAAVPAGTRAALAGLSGADLRTLLLGVAHDRAATVHPADVVRRWREDRFVRPARADPRALAQIEARMWQLLPADVSGVELSPVVPVGTCAAVTPVSQNRIVTTMRASEVLSDPTNALAIEAALRRRRGGEVHLAAAHRVLRAQDFGGDASAHFRLFALVSSARDAGSGSTQARLLIRHLTYWRTVLADLAPAAAPQLHITVFDDEVIRERLADTVRPALEGGVVPAGDGQILDQPSVPLVDEPERRRGRGYYTGCAIRITVRGGSLEIGDGGLTDWTARLSGDAKERCLVSCLSTERLVDSGAR
;
A
#
# COMPACT_ATOMS: atom_id res chain seq x y z
N MET A 1 -5.70 6.15 27.09
CA MET A 1 -4.67 7.11 26.60
C MET A 1 -3.34 6.47 26.95
N ASP A 2 -2.83 5.63 26.05
CA ASP A 2 -1.53 5.03 26.23
C ASP A 2 -0.48 6.13 26.17
N GLY A 3 0.27 6.31 27.26
CA GLY A 3 1.31 7.30 27.38
C GLY A 3 2.37 7.06 26.31
N HIS A 4 2.37 7.88 25.26
CA HIS A 4 3.44 7.90 24.28
C HIS A 4 4.74 8.25 25.04
N GLU A 5 5.60 7.26 25.20
CA GLU A 5 6.93 7.43 25.80
C GLU A 5 7.76 8.29 24.83
N LEU A 6 8.20 9.45 25.30
CA LEU A 6 8.96 10.39 24.49
C LEU A 6 10.31 9.78 24.11
N THR A 7 10.68 9.92 22.85
CA THR A 7 12.05 9.60 22.41
C THR A 7 13.05 10.58 23.05
N ASP A 8 14.32 10.22 23.12
CA ASP A 8 15.39 11.10 23.63
C ASP A 8 15.44 12.42 22.84
N ALA A 9 15.18 12.39 21.54
CA ALA A 9 15.13 13.58 20.71
C ALA A 9 13.96 14.49 21.08
N GLU A 10 12.78 13.95 21.29
CA GLU A 10 11.61 14.71 21.73
C GLU A 10 11.83 15.31 23.11
N SER A 11 12.35 14.53 24.05
CA SER A 11 12.67 15.00 25.41
C SER A 11 13.63 16.17 25.38
N ARG A 12 14.70 16.09 24.59
CA ARG A 12 15.68 17.18 24.41
C ARG A 12 15.04 18.45 23.83
N VAL A 13 14.19 18.30 22.80
CA VAL A 13 13.54 19.45 22.15
C VAL A 13 12.56 20.12 23.12
N TRP A 14 11.74 19.33 23.81
CA TRP A 14 10.78 19.89 24.78
C TRP A 14 11.47 20.57 25.98
N ALA A 15 12.66 20.12 26.37
CA ALA A 15 13.47 20.79 27.39
C ALA A 15 14.07 22.13 26.90
N ALA A 16 14.24 22.32 25.58
CA ALA A 16 14.79 23.53 24.99
C ALA A 16 13.78 24.65 24.73
N VAL A 17 12.49 24.40 24.93
CA VAL A 17 11.42 25.40 24.74
C VAL A 17 10.76 25.71 26.10
N PRO A 18 10.05 26.89 26.24
CA PRO A 18 9.39 27.24 27.49
C PRO A 18 8.43 26.15 27.99
N ALA A 19 8.39 25.94 29.29
CA ALA A 19 7.46 25.01 29.93
C ALA A 19 6.01 25.33 29.51
N GLY A 20 5.19 24.30 29.26
CA GLY A 20 3.82 24.44 28.78
C GLY A 20 3.64 24.61 27.27
N THR A 21 4.71 24.80 26.49
CA THR A 21 4.61 24.98 25.03
C THR A 21 3.88 23.80 24.37
N ARG A 22 4.18 22.55 24.78
CA ARG A 22 3.53 21.36 24.22
C ARG A 22 2.02 21.38 24.45
N ALA A 23 1.60 21.69 25.68
CA ALA A 23 0.18 21.77 26.03
C ALA A 23 -0.53 22.92 25.29
N ALA A 24 0.13 24.08 25.17
CA ALA A 24 -0.40 25.21 24.41
C ALA A 24 -0.62 24.87 22.94
N LEU A 25 0.37 24.25 22.27
CA LEU A 25 0.26 23.82 20.88
C LEU A 25 -0.83 22.74 20.70
N ALA A 26 -0.91 21.77 21.61
CA ALA A 26 -1.92 20.72 21.56
C ALA A 26 -3.35 21.23 21.80
N GLY A 27 -3.50 22.33 22.53
CA GLY A 27 -4.79 22.98 22.81
C GLY A 27 -5.28 23.91 21.70
N LEU A 28 -4.47 24.20 20.68
CA LEU A 28 -4.91 25.04 19.56
C LEU A 28 -5.92 24.30 18.69
N SER A 29 -6.83 25.06 18.07
CA SER A 29 -7.63 24.50 16.99
C SER A 29 -6.72 24.03 15.83
N GLY A 30 -7.17 23.04 15.03
CA GLY A 30 -6.40 22.61 13.87
C GLY A 30 -6.10 23.75 12.87
N ALA A 31 -6.96 24.75 12.78
CA ALA A 31 -6.76 25.94 11.94
C ALA A 31 -5.66 26.86 12.51
N ASP A 32 -5.69 27.11 13.81
CA ASP A 32 -4.72 27.99 14.47
C ASP A 32 -3.32 27.35 14.50
N LEU A 33 -3.24 26.07 14.84
CA LEU A 33 -1.99 25.32 14.80
C LEU A 33 -1.36 25.34 13.38
N ARG A 34 -2.18 25.12 12.36
CA ARG A 34 -1.71 25.21 10.96
C ARG A 34 -1.20 26.61 10.63
N THR A 35 -1.91 27.67 11.03
CA THR A 35 -1.51 29.06 10.79
C THR A 35 -0.17 29.36 11.46
N LEU A 36 0.02 28.94 12.71
CA LEU A 36 1.28 29.09 13.44
C LEU A 36 2.43 28.34 12.73
N LEU A 37 2.23 27.06 12.38
CA LEU A 37 3.25 26.24 11.73
C LEU A 37 3.65 26.79 10.35
N LEU A 38 2.68 27.33 9.58
CA LEU A 38 2.97 27.98 8.28
C LEU A 38 3.78 29.26 8.46
N GLY A 39 3.52 30.07 9.49
CA GLY A 39 4.33 31.23 9.83
C GLY A 39 5.77 30.86 10.12
N VAL A 40 5.98 29.88 11.00
CA VAL A 40 7.33 29.35 11.31
C VAL A 40 8.03 28.81 10.07
N ALA A 41 7.30 28.06 9.22
CA ALA A 41 7.87 27.52 7.98
C ALA A 41 8.26 28.64 7.01
N HIS A 42 7.46 29.70 6.88
CA HIS A 42 7.75 30.89 6.07
C HIS A 42 9.03 31.58 6.52
N ASP A 43 9.16 31.87 7.82
CA ASP A 43 10.35 32.54 8.37
C ASP A 43 11.62 31.72 8.15
N ARG A 44 11.54 30.39 8.34
CA ARG A 44 12.66 29.50 8.09
C ARG A 44 13.02 29.40 6.62
N ALA A 45 12.03 29.38 5.72
CA ALA A 45 12.27 29.34 4.27
C ALA A 45 12.96 30.62 3.76
N ALA A 46 12.61 31.79 4.31
CA ALA A 46 13.19 33.08 3.95
C ALA A 46 14.71 33.18 4.20
N THR A 47 15.25 32.33 5.07
CA THR A 47 16.68 32.29 5.41
C THR A 47 17.47 31.23 4.63
N VAL A 48 16.84 30.46 3.74
CA VAL A 48 17.49 29.39 2.97
C VAL A 48 18.21 29.97 1.76
N HIS A 49 19.50 29.70 1.63
CA HIS A 49 20.28 30.07 0.45
C HIS A 49 20.27 28.97 -0.62
N PRO A 50 20.37 29.28 -1.92
CA PRO A 50 20.41 28.31 -3.01
C PRO A 50 21.44 27.18 -2.82
N ALA A 51 22.60 27.48 -2.28
CA ALA A 51 23.66 26.51 -1.99
C ALA A 51 23.19 25.45 -0.93
N ASP A 52 22.43 25.89 0.06
CA ASP A 52 21.86 24.97 1.07
C ASP A 52 20.82 24.01 0.46
N VAL A 53 20.06 24.50 -0.52
CA VAL A 53 19.10 23.64 -1.26
C VAL A 53 19.86 22.55 -2.01
N VAL A 54 20.95 22.88 -2.70
CA VAL A 54 21.79 21.90 -3.42
C VAL A 54 22.40 20.88 -2.47
N ARG A 55 22.91 21.33 -1.33
CA ARG A 55 23.47 20.45 -0.30
C ARG A 55 22.40 19.48 0.23
N ARG A 56 21.27 20.00 0.66
CA ARG A 56 20.13 19.19 1.16
C ARG A 56 19.62 18.21 0.11
N TRP A 57 19.53 18.62 -1.15
CA TRP A 57 19.13 17.73 -2.25
C TRP A 57 20.02 16.47 -2.36
N ARG A 58 21.30 16.61 -2.07
CA ARG A 58 22.24 15.48 -2.10
C ARG A 58 22.17 14.60 -0.85
N GLU A 59 21.92 15.20 0.30
CA GLU A 59 22.00 14.55 1.61
C GLU A 59 20.67 13.93 2.06
N ASP A 60 19.55 14.59 1.73
CA ASP A 60 18.22 14.18 2.22
C ASP A 60 17.66 13.03 1.38
N ARG A 61 17.52 11.87 2.03
CA ARG A 61 16.97 10.65 1.42
C ARG A 61 15.53 10.79 0.92
N PHE A 62 14.77 11.77 1.41
CA PHE A 62 13.38 11.98 1.01
C PHE A 62 13.25 12.69 -0.34
N VAL A 63 14.26 13.43 -0.77
CA VAL A 63 14.19 14.27 -1.97
C VAL A 63 15.10 13.78 -3.11
N ARG A 64 16.02 12.85 -2.84
CA ARG A 64 16.88 12.29 -3.88
C ARG A 64 16.06 11.60 -4.96
N PRO A 65 16.34 11.82 -6.27
CA PRO A 65 15.66 11.11 -7.36
C PRO A 65 15.76 9.59 -7.21
N ALA A 66 14.71 8.88 -7.62
CA ALA A 66 14.74 7.43 -7.75
C ALA A 66 15.73 7.00 -8.84
N ARG A 67 16.28 5.77 -8.72
CA ARG A 67 17.22 5.21 -9.69
C ARG A 67 16.53 4.55 -10.89
N ALA A 68 15.24 4.23 -10.75
CA ALA A 68 14.49 3.53 -11.78
C ALA A 68 14.35 4.36 -13.06
N ASP A 69 14.50 3.71 -14.23
CA ASP A 69 14.23 4.35 -15.52
C ASP A 69 12.73 4.68 -15.66
N PRO A 70 12.36 5.96 -15.85
CA PRO A 70 10.98 6.37 -15.97
C PRO A 70 10.29 5.82 -17.22
N ARG A 71 11.03 5.47 -18.27
CA ARG A 71 10.47 4.89 -19.50
C ARG A 71 10.06 3.44 -19.25
N ALA A 72 10.93 2.66 -18.62
CA ALA A 72 10.61 1.28 -18.23
C ALA A 72 9.43 1.22 -17.26
N LEU A 73 9.38 2.11 -16.27
CA LEU A 73 8.24 2.24 -15.36
C LEU A 73 6.94 2.53 -16.10
N ALA A 74 6.96 3.50 -17.03
CA ALA A 74 5.76 3.87 -17.79
C ALA A 74 5.25 2.71 -18.66
N GLN A 75 6.15 1.95 -19.31
CA GLN A 75 5.78 0.78 -20.12
C GLN A 75 5.15 -0.33 -19.28
N ILE A 76 5.77 -0.68 -18.17
CA ILE A 76 5.26 -1.71 -17.25
C ILE A 76 3.91 -1.29 -16.68
N GLU A 77 3.78 -0.06 -16.19
CA GLU A 77 2.51 0.43 -15.65
C GLU A 77 1.41 0.47 -16.71
N ALA A 78 1.72 0.92 -17.93
CA ALA A 78 0.76 0.89 -19.04
C ALA A 78 0.26 -0.54 -19.33
N ARG A 79 1.16 -1.53 -19.28
CA ARG A 79 0.78 -2.93 -19.47
C ARG A 79 -0.06 -3.46 -18.30
N MET A 80 0.29 -3.12 -17.07
CA MET A 80 -0.51 -3.48 -15.89
C MET A 80 -1.93 -2.90 -15.96
N TRP A 81 -2.10 -1.66 -16.43
CA TRP A 81 -3.42 -1.06 -16.68
C TRP A 81 -4.21 -1.80 -17.77
N GLN A 82 -3.57 -2.24 -18.84
CA GLN A 82 -4.21 -3.00 -19.93
C GLN A 82 -4.69 -4.39 -19.48
N LEU A 83 -3.99 -5.00 -18.54
CA LEU A 83 -4.32 -6.32 -18.00
C LEU A 83 -5.39 -6.29 -16.90
N LEU A 84 -5.83 -5.10 -16.47
CA LEU A 84 -6.89 -5.00 -15.47
C LEU A 84 -8.22 -5.55 -16.00
N PRO A 85 -8.96 -6.31 -15.18
CA PRO A 85 -10.35 -6.65 -15.49
C PRO A 85 -11.20 -5.41 -15.71
N ALA A 86 -12.15 -5.49 -16.65
CA ALA A 86 -12.98 -4.35 -17.07
C ALA A 86 -13.84 -3.73 -15.95
N ASP A 87 -14.10 -4.49 -14.90
CA ASP A 87 -14.86 -4.05 -13.71
C ASP A 87 -13.99 -3.44 -12.61
N VAL A 88 -12.67 -3.32 -12.82
CA VAL A 88 -11.76 -2.60 -11.92
C VAL A 88 -11.62 -1.16 -12.39
N SER A 89 -11.97 -0.22 -11.52
CA SER A 89 -11.84 1.22 -11.82
C SER A 89 -10.48 1.75 -11.44
N GLY A 90 -9.80 2.42 -12.38
CA GLY A 90 -8.58 3.18 -12.09
C GLY A 90 -8.90 4.44 -11.26
N VAL A 91 -8.04 4.78 -10.32
CA VAL A 91 -8.12 5.99 -9.50
C VAL A 91 -6.78 6.73 -9.54
N GLU A 92 -6.79 7.97 -9.96
CA GLU A 92 -5.63 8.85 -9.82
C GLU A 92 -5.69 9.50 -8.42
N LEU A 93 -4.74 9.13 -7.58
CA LEU A 93 -4.71 9.55 -6.18
C LEU A 93 -3.97 10.88 -6.01
N SER A 94 -4.42 11.69 -5.05
CA SER A 94 -3.66 12.83 -4.57
C SER A 94 -2.35 12.36 -3.92
N PRO A 95 -1.25 13.13 -4.05
CA PRO A 95 0.01 12.82 -3.36
C PRO A 95 -0.08 12.94 -1.84
N VAL A 96 -1.16 13.52 -1.33
CA VAL A 96 -1.41 13.71 0.10
C VAL A 96 -2.80 13.24 0.49
N VAL A 97 -2.93 12.84 1.74
CA VAL A 97 -4.19 12.45 2.41
C VAL A 97 -4.34 13.24 3.71
N PRO A 98 -5.53 13.26 4.34
CA PRO A 98 -5.69 13.87 5.66
C PRO A 98 -4.68 13.31 6.68
N VAL A 99 -4.12 14.17 7.54
CA VAL A 99 -3.20 13.74 8.59
C VAL A 99 -3.86 12.69 9.49
N GLY A 100 -3.12 11.63 9.81
CA GLY A 100 -3.62 10.52 10.61
C GLY A 100 -4.33 9.43 9.81
N THR A 101 -4.45 9.55 8.48
CA THR A 101 -5.05 8.52 7.62
C THR A 101 -4.37 7.17 7.81
N CYS A 102 -3.04 7.14 7.76
CA CYS A 102 -2.31 5.89 7.91
C CYS A 102 -2.56 5.26 9.29
N ALA A 103 -2.42 6.03 10.35
CA ALA A 103 -2.63 5.54 11.73
C ALA A 103 -4.08 5.13 12.02
N ALA A 104 -5.07 5.76 11.38
CA ALA A 104 -6.48 5.43 11.54
C ALA A 104 -6.89 4.17 10.78
N VAL A 105 -6.32 3.95 9.59
CA VAL A 105 -6.65 2.80 8.72
C VAL A 105 -5.80 1.58 9.07
N THR A 106 -4.53 1.76 9.41
CA THR A 106 -3.57 0.68 9.66
C THR A 106 -2.94 0.79 11.06
N PRO A 107 -2.38 -0.29 11.61
CA PRO A 107 -1.63 -0.26 12.87
C PRO A 107 -0.19 0.25 12.65
N VAL A 108 0.02 1.26 11.82
CA VAL A 108 1.34 1.84 11.52
C VAL A 108 1.55 3.10 12.33
N SER A 109 2.71 3.20 12.98
CA SER A 109 3.08 4.40 13.74
C SER A 109 3.20 5.63 12.86
N GLN A 110 2.64 6.76 13.31
CA GLN A 110 2.75 8.06 12.65
C GLN A 110 4.21 8.50 12.42
N ASN A 111 5.16 8.01 13.23
CA ASN A 111 6.60 8.28 13.05
C ASN A 111 7.17 7.73 11.73
N ARG A 112 6.45 6.85 11.05
CA ARG A 112 6.83 6.32 9.73
C ARG A 112 6.24 7.12 8.56
N ILE A 113 5.50 8.18 8.86
CA ILE A 113 4.75 8.98 7.89
C ILE A 113 5.35 10.37 7.80
N VAL A 114 5.44 10.91 6.58
CA VAL A 114 5.86 12.29 6.35
C VAL A 114 4.64 13.19 6.38
N THR A 115 4.53 14.01 7.41
CA THR A 115 3.44 14.98 7.56
C THR A 115 3.79 16.33 6.92
N THR A 116 2.76 17.07 6.54
CA THR A 116 2.89 18.45 6.05
C THR A 116 2.41 19.47 7.10
N MET A 117 2.78 20.74 6.91
CA MET A 117 2.27 21.84 7.74
C MET A 117 0.79 22.16 7.48
N ARG A 118 0.13 21.50 6.55
CA ARG A 118 -1.26 21.78 6.12
C ARG A 118 -2.30 20.78 6.62
N ALA A 119 -2.04 20.11 7.74
CA ALA A 119 -2.91 19.05 8.30
C ALA A 119 -3.15 17.90 7.30
N SER A 120 -2.15 17.59 6.50
CA SER A 120 -2.12 16.44 5.60
C SER A 120 -0.84 15.64 5.82
N GLU A 121 -0.82 14.43 5.31
CA GLU A 121 0.36 13.58 5.27
C GLU A 121 0.61 13.11 3.84
N VAL A 122 1.86 12.86 3.50
CA VAL A 122 2.23 12.30 2.20
C VAL A 122 1.76 10.85 2.17
N LEU A 123 1.15 10.46 1.06
CA LEU A 123 0.64 9.11 0.89
C LEU A 123 1.77 8.08 1.00
N SER A 124 1.70 7.25 2.02
CA SER A 124 2.71 6.22 2.33
C SER A 124 2.38 4.85 1.76
N ASP A 125 1.09 4.63 1.41
CA ASP A 125 0.58 3.41 0.82
C ASP A 125 -0.71 3.71 0.05
N PRO A 126 -0.80 3.45 -1.27
CA PRO A 126 -2.00 3.73 -2.04
C PRO A 126 -3.20 2.89 -1.62
N THR A 127 -2.98 1.72 -1.00
CA THR A 127 -4.08 0.87 -0.52
C THR A 127 -4.91 1.54 0.56
N ASN A 128 -4.30 2.42 1.39
CA ASN A 128 -5.01 3.17 2.42
C ASN A 128 -6.01 4.16 1.81
N ALA A 129 -5.58 4.94 0.83
CA ALA A 129 -6.44 5.89 0.12
C ALA A 129 -7.52 5.18 -0.71
N LEU A 130 -7.15 4.09 -1.39
CA LEU A 130 -8.09 3.26 -2.12
C LEU A 130 -9.14 2.62 -1.20
N ALA A 131 -8.78 2.22 0.02
CA ALA A 131 -9.75 1.69 1.00
C ALA A 131 -10.77 2.74 1.44
N ILE A 132 -10.34 4.01 1.62
CA ILE A 132 -11.25 5.11 1.91
C ILE A 132 -12.20 5.33 0.73
N GLU A 133 -11.69 5.39 -0.49
CA GLU A 133 -12.49 5.56 -1.70
C GLU A 133 -13.44 4.38 -1.90
N ALA A 134 -12.99 3.14 -1.65
CA ALA A 134 -13.83 1.96 -1.68
C ALA A 134 -14.97 2.05 -0.67
N ALA A 135 -14.70 2.42 0.58
CA ALA A 135 -15.73 2.59 1.60
C ALA A 135 -16.78 3.67 1.23
N LEU A 136 -16.35 4.75 0.58
CA LEU A 136 -17.25 5.79 0.07
C LEU A 136 -18.13 5.28 -1.08
N ARG A 137 -17.54 4.56 -2.05
CA ARG A 137 -18.28 4.01 -3.21
C ARG A 137 -19.25 2.90 -2.79
N ARG A 138 -18.87 2.09 -1.80
CA ARG A 138 -19.73 1.03 -1.24
C ARG A 138 -21.07 1.54 -0.71
N ARG A 139 -21.16 2.79 -0.28
CA ARG A 139 -22.43 3.42 0.13
C ARG A 139 -23.48 3.45 -0.98
N ARG A 140 -23.07 3.35 -2.25
CA ARG A 140 -23.96 3.29 -3.41
C ARG A 140 -24.40 1.86 -3.75
N GLY A 141 -23.96 0.86 -3.00
CA GLY A 141 -24.21 -0.56 -3.24
C GLY A 141 -23.25 -1.18 -4.25
N GLY A 142 -23.39 -2.49 -4.46
CA GLY A 142 -22.54 -3.27 -5.38
C GLY A 142 -21.15 -3.60 -4.81
N GLU A 143 -20.36 -4.36 -5.52
CA GLU A 143 -18.94 -4.59 -5.20
C GLU A 143 -18.11 -3.41 -5.74
N VAL A 144 -16.98 -3.13 -5.12
CA VAL A 144 -16.07 -2.07 -5.54
C VAL A 144 -14.68 -2.65 -5.71
N HIS A 145 -14.11 -2.46 -6.91
CA HIS A 145 -12.77 -2.89 -7.26
C HIS A 145 -12.00 -1.69 -7.82
N LEU A 146 -10.92 -1.31 -7.15
CA LEU A 146 -10.14 -0.11 -7.47
C LEU A 146 -8.68 -0.46 -7.68
N ALA A 147 -8.03 0.29 -8.58
CA ALA A 147 -6.59 0.24 -8.80
C ALA A 147 -5.98 1.63 -8.83
N ALA A 148 -4.73 1.76 -8.40
CA ALA A 148 -3.94 2.98 -8.55
C ALA A 148 -2.47 2.66 -8.75
N ALA A 149 -1.78 3.44 -9.60
CA ALA A 149 -0.32 3.50 -9.68
C ALA A 149 0.14 4.80 -9.02
N HIS A 150 0.92 4.71 -7.95
CA HIS A 150 1.27 5.91 -7.19
C HIS A 150 2.70 5.86 -6.65
N ARG A 151 3.37 7.04 -6.62
CA ARG A 151 4.65 7.19 -5.91
C ARG A 151 4.38 7.52 -4.45
N VAL A 152 4.83 6.65 -3.58
CA VAL A 152 4.70 6.80 -2.13
C VAL A 152 5.99 7.30 -1.49
N LEU A 153 5.88 7.87 -0.28
CA LEU A 153 7.01 8.30 0.53
C LEU A 153 6.84 7.77 1.95
N ARG A 154 7.87 7.10 2.46
CA ARG A 154 7.88 6.55 3.82
C ARG A 154 9.03 7.10 4.63
N ALA A 155 8.76 7.56 5.85
CA ALA A 155 9.79 8.02 6.77
C ALA A 155 10.60 6.85 7.38
N GLN A 156 10.12 5.62 7.21
CA GLN A 156 10.84 4.42 7.65
C GLN A 156 12.22 4.35 7.01
N ASP A 157 13.22 3.98 7.81
CA ASP A 157 14.54 3.63 7.30
C ASP A 157 14.53 2.18 6.79
N PHE A 158 14.87 2.02 5.52
CA PHE A 158 14.98 0.71 4.87
C PHE A 158 16.40 0.16 4.87
N GLY A 159 17.36 0.93 5.39
CA GLY A 159 18.78 0.62 5.36
C GLY A 159 19.45 0.76 4.00
N GLY A 160 20.78 0.86 3.99
CA GLY A 160 21.58 0.93 2.77
C GLY A 160 21.19 2.08 1.84
N ASP A 161 21.23 1.79 0.53
CA ASP A 161 20.90 2.74 -0.53
C ASP A 161 19.43 2.78 -0.93
N ALA A 162 18.53 2.16 -0.15
CA ALA A 162 17.11 2.11 -0.47
C ALA A 162 16.48 3.52 -0.47
N SER A 163 15.70 3.82 -1.50
CA SER A 163 14.97 5.09 -1.60
C SER A 163 13.85 5.15 -0.56
N ALA A 164 13.66 6.33 0.04
CA ALA A 164 12.52 6.58 0.92
C ALA A 164 11.19 6.70 0.15
N HIS A 165 11.24 6.92 -1.15
CA HIS A 165 10.08 6.95 -2.04
C HIS A 165 10.24 5.96 -3.19
N PHE A 166 9.13 5.36 -3.60
CA PHE A 166 9.07 4.35 -4.65
C PHE A 166 7.67 4.26 -5.23
N ARG A 167 7.53 3.59 -6.38
CA ARG A 167 6.22 3.41 -7.01
C ARG A 167 5.61 2.08 -6.67
N LEU A 168 4.30 2.12 -6.42
CA LEU A 168 3.45 0.96 -6.18
C LEU A 168 2.29 0.96 -7.16
N PHE A 169 1.97 -0.20 -7.71
CA PHE A 169 0.69 -0.49 -8.32
C PHE A 169 -0.15 -1.26 -7.29
N ALA A 170 -1.34 -0.74 -6.97
CA ALA A 170 -2.17 -1.25 -5.89
C ALA A 170 -3.57 -1.61 -6.34
N LEU A 171 -4.14 -2.62 -5.70
CA LEU A 171 -5.52 -3.04 -5.84
C LEU A 171 -6.22 -3.02 -4.49
N VAL A 172 -7.46 -2.58 -4.47
CA VAL A 172 -8.38 -2.72 -3.34
C VAL A 172 -9.72 -3.21 -3.85
N SER A 173 -10.22 -4.26 -3.23
CA SER A 173 -11.57 -4.78 -3.48
C SER A 173 -12.37 -4.81 -2.19
N SER A 174 -13.61 -4.32 -2.24
CA SER A 174 -14.53 -4.36 -1.10
C SER A 174 -15.91 -4.83 -1.53
N ALA A 175 -16.48 -5.70 -0.72
CA ALA A 175 -17.80 -6.27 -0.93
C ALA A 175 -18.45 -6.62 0.41
N ARG A 176 -19.79 -6.70 0.42
CA ARG A 176 -20.53 -7.18 1.58
C ARG A 176 -20.37 -8.69 1.73
N ASP A 177 -20.23 -9.14 2.96
CA ASP A 177 -20.11 -10.55 3.30
C ASP A 177 -21.37 -11.32 2.90
N ALA A 178 -21.18 -12.35 2.11
CA ALA A 178 -22.22 -13.30 1.71
C ALA A 178 -22.24 -14.56 2.59
N GLY A 179 -21.37 -14.62 3.61
CA GLY A 179 -21.26 -15.73 4.54
C GLY A 179 -20.27 -16.81 4.13
N SER A 180 -19.90 -17.63 5.10
CA SER A 180 -19.02 -18.80 4.93
C SER A 180 -17.73 -18.55 4.17
N GLY A 181 -17.14 -17.36 4.29
CA GLY A 181 -15.88 -16.98 3.59
C GLY A 181 -15.99 -16.84 2.07
N SER A 182 -17.19 -16.95 1.50
CA SER A 182 -17.39 -16.92 0.04
C SER A 182 -16.98 -15.58 -0.60
N THR A 183 -17.24 -14.48 0.09
CA THR A 183 -16.81 -13.16 -0.37
C THR A 183 -15.29 -13.05 -0.38
N GLN A 184 -14.63 -13.46 0.70
CA GLN A 184 -13.18 -13.43 0.80
C GLN A 184 -12.53 -14.31 -0.28
N ALA A 185 -13.05 -15.51 -0.53
CA ALA A 185 -12.58 -16.40 -1.59
C ALA A 185 -12.67 -15.73 -2.97
N ARG A 186 -13.80 -15.10 -3.28
CA ARG A 186 -14.00 -14.40 -4.56
C ARG A 186 -13.04 -13.21 -4.73
N LEU A 187 -12.81 -12.41 -3.67
CA LEU A 187 -11.85 -11.33 -3.70
C LEU A 187 -10.41 -11.85 -3.87
N LEU A 188 -10.05 -12.96 -3.19
CA LEU A 188 -8.75 -13.61 -3.34
C LEU A 188 -8.52 -14.11 -4.77
N ILE A 189 -9.49 -14.81 -5.36
CA ILE A 189 -9.40 -15.27 -6.75
C ILE A 189 -9.12 -14.09 -7.67
N ARG A 190 -9.84 -12.99 -7.53
CA ARG A 190 -9.66 -11.78 -8.34
C ARG A 190 -8.24 -11.22 -8.27
N HIS A 191 -7.70 -10.97 -7.08
CA HIS A 191 -6.38 -10.39 -6.92
C HIS A 191 -5.28 -11.36 -7.35
N LEU A 192 -5.38 -12.63 -6.96
CA LEU A 192 -4.40 -13.65 -7.31
C LEU A 192 -4.36 -13.91 -8.83
N THR A 193 -5.51 -13.96 -9.49
CA THR A 193 -5.60 -14.07 -10.95
C THR A 193 -4.94 -12.88 -11.64
N TYR A 194 -5.25 -11.66 -11.22
CA TYR A 194 -4.63 -10.47 -11.79
C TYR A 194 -3.10 -10.49 -11.63
N TRP A 195 -2.59 -10.77 -10.42
CA TRP A 195 -1.13 -10.81 -10.21
C TRP A 195 -0.47 -11.95 -10.96
N ARG A 196 -1.10 -13.11 -11.10
CA ARG A 196 -0.60 -14.20 -11.95
C ARG A 196 -0.47 -13.76 -13.40
N THR A 197 -1.49 -13.08 -13.94
CA THR A 197 -1.49 -12.56 -15.31
C THR A 197 -0.37 -11.54 -15.49
N VAL A 198 -0.24 -10.57 -14.61
CA VAL A 198 0.81 -9.55 -14.65
C VAL A 198 2.20 -10.17 -14.60
N LEU A 199 2.44 -11.09 -13.68
CA LEU A 199 3.75 -11.70 -13.51
C LEU A 199 4.12 -12.65 -14.66
N ALA A 200 3.15 -13.39 -15.19
CA ALA A 200 3.37 -14.27 -16.35
C ALA A 200 3.67 -13.48 -17.62
N ASP A 201 3.05 -12.30 -17.79
CA ASP A 201 3.25 -11.44 -18.95
C ASP A 201 4.56 -10.63 -18.85
N LEU A 202 4.77 -9.95 -17.72
CA LEU A 202 5.86 -8.98 -17.59
C LEU A 202 7.19 -9.57 -17.08
N ALA A 203 7.15 -10.65 -16.32
CA ALA A 203 8.33 -11.17 -15.63
C ALA A 203 8.47 -12.71 -15.68
N PRO A 204 8.16 -13.40 -16.81
CA PRO A 204 8.20 -14.87 -16.85
C PRO A 204 9.59 -15.43 -16.54
N ALA A 205 10.64 -14.76 -17.01
CA ALA A 205 12.03 -15.17 -16.79
C ALA A 205 12.55 -14.92 -15.37
N ALA A 206 11.82 -14.12 -14.57
CA ALA A 206 12.21 -13.79 -13.21
C ALA A 206 11.79 -14.85 -12.17
N ALA A 207 11.29 -16.01 -12.60
CA ALA A 207 10.77 -17.08 -11.75
C ALA A 207 9.80 -16.54 -10.66
N PRO A 208 8.67 -15.89 -11.05
CA PRO A 208 7.73 -15.29 -10.13
C PRO A 208 6.95 -16.34 -9.35
N GLN A 209 6.59 -15.99 -8.10
CA GLN A 209 5.74 -16.82 -7.25
C GLN A 209 4.78 -15.94 -6.45
N LEU A 210 3.57 -16.44 -6.22
CA LEU A 210 2.64 -15.93 -5.25
C LEU A 210 2.68 -16.84 -4.02
N HIS A 211 2.67 -16.24 -2.84
CA HIS A 211 2.62 -16.99 -1.58
C HIS A 211 1.38 -16.60 -0.82
N ILE A 212 0.81 -17.56 -0.11
CA ILE A 212 -0.34 -17.33 0.76
C ILE A 212 -0.09 -17.88 2.16
N THR A 213 -0.47 -17.09 3.16
CA THR A 213 -0.44 -17.47 4.57
C THR A 213 -1.81 -17.28 5.17
N VAL A 214 -2.37 -18.31 5.80
CA VAL A 214 -3.62 -18.21 6.55
C VAL A 214 -3.30 -18.05 8.03
N PHE A 215 -3.85 -17.02 8.67
CA PHE A 215 -3.67 -16.69 10.09
C PHE A 215 -4.85 -17.18 10.92
N ASP A 216 -4.74 -18.40 11.50
CA ASP A 216 -5.69 -18.96 12.47
C ASP A 216 -7.20 -18.80 12.08
N ASP A 217 -7.49 -18.86 10.77
CA ASP A 217 -8.82 -18.73 10.21
C ASP A 217 -9.18 -19.99 9.41
N GLU A 218 -9.93 -20.89 10.04
CA GLU A 218 -10.29 -22.17 9.44
C GLU A 218 -11.20 -21.99 8.22
N VAL A 219 -12.13 -21.04 8.27
CA VAL A 219 -13.03 -20.76 7.16
C VAL A 219 -12.26 -20.34 5.91
N ILE A 220 -11.25 -19.46 6.09
CA ILE A 220 -10.40 -19.05 4.98
C ILE A 220 -9.52 -20.20 4.48
N ARG A 221 -9.05 -21.08 5.37
CA ARG A 221 -8.28 -22.26 4.98
C ARG A 221 -9.12 -23.24 4.14
N GLU A 222 -10.35 -23.51 4.54
CA GLU A 222 -11.30 -24.31 3.76
C GLU A 222 -11.56 -23.66 2.39
N ARG A 223 -11.89 -22.35 2.36
CA ARG A 223 -12.16 -21.67 1.08
C ARG A 223 -10.93 -21.61 0.18
N LEU A 224 -9.73 -21.54 0.74
CA LEU A 224 -8.50 -21.61 -0.05
C LEU A 224 -8.37 -22.97 -0.76
N ALA A 225 -8.67 -24.07 -0.05
CA ALA A 225 -8.55 -25.42 -0.57
C ALA A 225 -9.66 -25.78 -1.57
N ASP A 226 -10.90 -25.47 -1.25
CA ASP A 226 -12.08 -25.94 -2.01
C ASP A 226 -12.53 -24.99 -3.13
N THR A 227 -12.19 -23.71 -3.03
CA THR A 227 -12.69 -22.69 -3.95
C THR A 227 -11.57 -21.94 -4.66
N VAL A 228 -10.60 -21.38 -3.92
CA VAL A 228 -9.59 -20.50 -4.51
C VAL A 228 -8.60 -21.27 -5.38
N ARG A 229 -7.99 -22.34 -4.87
CA ARG A 229 -7.02 -23.15 -5.62
C ARG A 229 -7.63 -23.78 -6.88
N PRO A 230 -8.78 -24.46 -6.83
CA PRO A 230 -9.41 -25.00 -8.03
C PRO A 230 -9.71 -23.94 -9.08
N ALA A 231 -10.17 -22.73 -8.66
CA ALA A 231 -10.43 -21.65 -9.59
C ALA A 231 -9.14 -21.14 -10.28
N LEU A 232 -8.04 -21.12 -9.56
CA LEU A 232 -6.75 -20.70 -10.11
C LEU A 232 -6.10 -21.79 -11.01
N GLU A 233 -6.39 -23.06 -10.78
CA GLU A 233 -5.87 -24.20 -11.57
C GLU A 233 -6.71 -24.46 -12.83
N GLY A 234 -8.05 -24.29 -12.74
CA GLY A 234 -8.99 -24.47 -13.84
C GLY A 234 -9.12 -23.24 -14.76
N GLY A 235 -8.46 -22.15 -14.43
CA GLY A 235 -8.71 -20.86 -15.05
C GLY A 235 -8.06 -20.68 -16.42
N VAL A 236 -8.91 -20.69 -17.45
CA VAL A 236 -8.74 -19.88 -18.64
C VAL A 236 -8.76 -18.43 -18.23
N VAL A 237 -7.62 -17.75 -18.17
CA VAL A 237 -7.56 -16.30 -18.01
C VAL A 237 -7.97 -15.71 -19.35
N PRO A 238 -9.11 -15.01 -19.48
CA PRO A 238 -9.41 -14.28 -20.71
C PRO A 238 -8.41 -13.13 -20.78
N ALA A 239 -7.41 -13.23 -21.65
CA ALA A 239 -6.75 -12.04 -22.14
C ALA A 239 -7.80 -11.18 -22.86
N GLY A 240 -7.72 -9.85 -22.77
CA GLY A 240 -8.72 -8.95 -23.32
C GLY A 240 -8.98 -9.04 -24.82
N ASP A 241 -8.23 -9.90 -25.53
CA ASP A 241 -8.33 -10.20 -26.98
C ASP A 241 -8.75 -11.65 -27.29
N GLY A 242 -9.10 -12.44 -26.26
CA GLY A 242 -9.60 -13.80 -26.46
C GLY A 242 -8.54 -14.86 -26.77
N GLN A 243 -7.26 -14.56 -26.74
CA GLN A 243 -6.20 -15.55 -26.89
C GLN A 243 -5.99 -16.33 -25.58
N ILE A 244 -6.12 -17.66 -25.68
CA ILE A 244 -5.66 -18.60 -24.63
C ILE A 244 -4.15 -18.69 -24.74
N LEU A 245 -3.45 -17.96 -23.90
CA LEU A 245 -2.00 -18.10 -23.81
C LEU A 245 -1.71 -19.29 -22.90
N ASP A 246 -1.02 -20.28 -23.44
CA ASP A 246 -0.36 -21.35 -22.66
C ASP A 246 0.86 -20.72 -21.95
N GLN A 247 0.58 -19.90 -20.93
CA GLN A 247 1.63 -19.19 -20.21
C GLN A 247 2.11 -20.03 -19.02
N PRO A 248 3.41 -19.97 -18.70
CA PRO A 248 3.93 -20.65 -17.52
C PRO A 248 3.14 -20.21 -16.29
N SER A 249 2.53 -21.19 -15.64
CA SER A 249 1.69 -20.96 -14.46
C SER A 249 2.55 -20.39 -13.33
N VAL A 250 2.26 -19.15 -12.90
CA VAL A 250 2.87 -18.59 -11.68
C VAL A 250 2.31 -19.38 -10.48
N PRO A 251 3.15 -20.12 -9.74
CA PRO A 251 2.68 -20.99 -8.67
C PRO A 251 2.14 -20.18 -7.48
N LEU A 252 1.13 -20.75 -6.81
CA LEU A 252 0.66 -20.31 -5.50
C LEU A 252 1.22 -21.24 -4.43
N VAL A 253 2.13 -20.75 -3.62
CA VAL A 253 2.91 -21.50 -2.62
C VAL A 253 2.35 -21.20 -1.22
N ASP A 254 2.17 -22.23 -0.40
CA ASP A 254 1.83 -22.06 1.01
C ASP A 254 3.04 -21.58 1.81
N GLU A 255 2.83 -20.62 2.70
CA GLU A 255 3.88 -20.09 3.58
C GLU A 255 3.38 -20.06 5.04
N PRO A 256 3.15 -21.25 5.67
CA PRO A 256 2.51 -21.36 6.98
C PRO A 256 3.36 -20.75 8.11
N GLU A 257 4.67 -20.69 7.95
CA GLU A 257 5.60 -20.18 8.98
C GLU A 257 5.73 -18.65 8.98
N ARG A 258 5.11 -17.97 8.01
CA ARG A 258 5.19 -16.51 7.92
C ARG A 258 4.46 -15.88 9.13
N ARG A 259 5.20 -15.06 9.89
CA ARG A 259 4.67 -14.27 11.01
C ARG A 259 4.38 -12.82 10.63
N ARG A 260 5.09 -12.31 9.60
CA ARG A 260 4.95 -10.93 9.14
C ARG A 260 3.56 -10.69 8.56
N GLY A 261 2.94 -9.59 8.97
CA GLY A 261 1.59 -9.21 8.56
C GLY A 261 0.48 -9.67 9.50
N ARG A 262 0.77 -10.51 10.49
CA ARG A 262 -0.17 -10.85 11.57
C ARG A 262 -0.53 -9.58 12.35
N GLY A 263 -1.83 -9.33 12.54
CA GLY A 263 -2.34 -8.10 13.16
C GLY A 263 -2.44 -6.89 12.21
N TYR A 264 -1.78 -6.94 11.04
CA TYR A 264 -2.02 -6.00 9.95
C TYR A 264 -3.08 -6.52 8.98
N TYR A 265 -2.97 -7.80 8.60
CA TYR A 265 -3.97 -8.53 7.82
C TYR A 265 -4.83 -9.41 8.72
N THR A 266 -6.09 -9.57 8.33
CA THR A 266 -7.07 -10.46 8.98
C THR A 266 -7.25 -11.73 8.14
N GLY A 267 -7.26 -12.91 8.76
CA GLY A 267 -7.52 -14.18 8.07
C GLY A 267 -6.38 -14.66 7.16
N CYS A 268 -5.92 -13.88 6.18
CA CYS A 268 -4.78 -14.27 5.33
C CYS A 268 -3.96 -13.11 4.82
N ALA A 269 -2.71 -13.43 4.45
CA ALA A 269 -1.79 -12.54 3.74
C ALA A 269 -1.29 -13.16 2.45
N ILE A 270 -1.01 -12.31 1.46
CA ILE A 270 -0.39 -12.63 0.18
C ILE A 270 1.03 -12.05 0.18
N ARG A 271 1.98 -12.74 -0.44
CA ARG A 271 3.31 -12.21 -0.76
C ARG A 271 3.60 -12.46 -2.23
N ILE A 272 4.11 -11.47 -2.91
CA ILE A 272 4.47 -11.52 -4.34
C ILE A 272 5.98 -11.48 -4.43
N THR A 273 6.57 -12.46 -5.10
CA THR A 273 8.02 -12.61 -5.19
C THR A 273 8.48 -12.88 -6.61
N VAL A 274 9.76 -12.63 -6.83
CA VAL A 274 10.52 -13.05 -8.01
C VAL A 274 11.80 -13.78 -7.56
N ARG A 275 12.63 -14.22 -8.53
CA ARG A 275 13.87 -14.95 -8.26
C ARG A 275 13.65 -16.20 -7.42
N GLY A 276 12.60 -16.99 -7.78
CA GLY A 276 12.29 -18.22 -7.07
C GLY A 276 11.92 -18.03 -5.59
N GLY A 277 11.27 -16.94 -5.24
CA GLY A 277 10.84 -16.65 -3.85
C GLY A 277 11.81 -15.79 -3.04
N SER A 278 13.03 -15.53 -3.53
CA SER A 278 14.07 -14.83 -2.75
C SER A 278 13.90 -13.31 -2.68
N LEU A 279 13.23 -12.68 -3.64
CA LEU A 279 12.99 -11.24 -3.66
C LEU A 279 11.50 -10.93 -3.57
N GLU A 280 11.07 -10.35 -2.46
CA GLU A 280 9.72 -9.82 -2.29
C GLU A 280 9.57 -8.51 -3.06
N ILE A 281 8.57 -8.45 -3.93
CA ILE A 281 8.24 -7.27 -4.73
C ILE A 281 6.86 -6.69 -4.40
N GLY A 282 6.06 -7.40 -3.63
CA GLY A 282 4.72 -6.97 -3.25
C GLY A 282 4.12 -7.82 -2.16
N ASP A 283 3.05 -7.32 -1.58
CA ASP A 283 2.26 -8.01 -0.57
C ASP A 283 0.78 -7.61 -0.61
N GLY A 284 -0.03 -8.26 0.21
CA GLY A 284 -1.44 -8.01 0.35
C GLY A 284 -2.09 -8.89 1.40
N GLY A 285 -3.40 -8.78 1.54
CA GLY A 285 -4.18 -9.61 2.44
C GLY A 285 -5.56 -9.05 2.72
N LEU A 286 -6.36 -9.85 3.39
CA LEU A 286 -7.65 -9.41 3.90
C LEU A 286 -7.46 -8.39 5.03
N THR A 287 -8.34 -7.40 5.08
CA THR A 287 -8.33 -6.36 6.11
C THR A 287 -9.76 -6.05 6.56
N ASP A 288 -9.87 -5.39 7.72
CA ASP A 288 -11.13 -4.84 8.24
C ASP A 288 -11.35 -3.35 7.89
N TRP A 289 -10.50 -2.80 7.01
CA TRP A 289 -10.43 -1.34 6.81
C TRP A 289 -11.74 -0.74 6.31
N THR A 290 -12.38 -1.32 5.29
CA THR A 290 -13.66 -0.80 4.80
C THR A 290 -14.78 -1.00 5.81
N ALA A 291 -14.75 -2.04 6.64
CA ALA A 291 -15.69 -2.21 7.75
C ALA A 291 -15.54 -1.08 8.79
N ARG A 292 -14.32 -0.78 9.20
CA ARG A 292 -14.04 0.31 10.14
C ARG A 292 -14.37 1.68 9.57
N LEU A 293 -14.02 1.93 8.30
CA LEU A 293 -14.27 3.20 7.62
C LEU A 293 -15.77 3.46 7.35
N SER A 294 -16.54 2.41 7.10
CA SER A 294 -17.98 2.53 6.84
C SER A 294 -18.85 2.41 8.09
N GLY A 295 -18.32 1.82 9.17
CA GLY A 295 -19.08 1.41 10.35
C GLY A 295 -19.96 0.17 10.11
N ASP A 296 -19.78 -0.57 9.01
CA ASP A 296 -20.52 -1.79 8.70
C ASP A 296 -19.61 -3.01 8.86
N ALA A 297 -19.81 -3.77 9.96
CA ALA A 297 -19.03 -4.96 10.28
C ALA A 297 -19.18 -6.09 9.22
N LYS A 298 -20.11 -5.99 8.28
CA LYS A 298 -20.27 -6.95 7.19
C LYS A 298 -19.46 -6.61 5.95
N GLU A 299 -18.75 -5.48 5.90
CA GLU A 299 -17.83 -5.18 4.80
C GLU A 299 -16.59 -6.06 4.89
N ARG A 300 -16.17 -6.57 3.74
CA ARG A 300 -14.93 -7.34 3.54
C ARG A 300 -14.03 -6.57 2.61
N CYS A 301 -12.75 -6.54 2.91
CA CYS A 301 -11.76 -5.81 2.13
C CYS A 301 -10.54 -6.68 1.87
N LEU A 302 -10.11 -6.74 0.62
CA LEU A 302 -8.83 -7.30 0.22
C LEU A 302 -7.99 -6.18 -0.40
N VAL A 303 -6.76 -6.06 0.07
CA VAL A 303 -5.78 -5.12 -0.47
C VAL A 303 -4.57 -5.88 -0.99
N SER A 304 -3.94 -5.38 -2.04
CA SER A 304 -2.63 -5.89 -2.48
C SER A 304 -1.90 -4.83 -3.28
N CYS A 305 -0.57 -4.87 -3.24
CA CYS A 305 0.25 -3.97 -4.02
C CYS A 305 1.54 -4.65 -4.47
N LEU A 306 2.15 -4.08 -5.52
CA LEU A 306 3.41 -4.51 -6.08
C LEU A 306 4.28 -3.27 -6.36
N SER A 307 5.58 -3.35 -6.04
CA SER A 307 6.55 -2.32 -6.39
C SER A 307 6.94 -2.43 -7.86
N THR A 308 6.50 -1.47 -8.67
CA THR A 308 6.83 -1.45 -10.10
C THR A 308 8.33 -1.22 -10.33
N GLU A 309 9.01 -0.49 -9.44
CA GLU A 309 10.48 -0.31 -9.50
C GLU A 309 11.21 -1.64 -9.28
N ARG A 310 10.84 -2.43 -8.27
CA ARG A 310 11.44 -3.75 -8.04
C ARG A 310 11.13 -4.74 -9.17
N LEU A 311 9.96 -4.60 -9.80
CA LEU A 311 9.60 -5.41 -10.95
C LEU A 311 10.52 -5.07 -12.14
N VAL A 312 10.75 -3.77 -12.44
CA VAL A 312 11.75 -3.32 -13.44
C VAL A 312 13.14 -3.87 -13.13
N ASP A 313 13.59 -3.74 -11.88
CA ASP A 313 14.92 -4.20 -11.44
C ASP A 313 15.08 -5.74 -11.53
N SER A 314 13.99 -6.48 -11.56
CA SER A 314 14.01 -7.94 -11.77
C SER A 314 14.15 -8.35 -13.22
N GLY A 315 14.19 -7.39 -14.16
CA GLY A 315 14.31 -7.64 -15.60
C GLY A 315 12.97 -7.77 -16.32
N ALA A 316 11.88 -7.32 -15.72
CA ALA A 316 10.58 -7.23 -16.40
C ALA A 316 10.63 -6.30 -17.61
N ARG A 317 9.88 -6.63 -18.65
CA ARG A 317 9.86 -5.91 -19.94
C ARG A 317 8.45 -5.76 -20.46
#